data_441c3315eef063098e0314a49497b2ff
#
_entry.id   441c3315eef063098e0314a49497b2ff
#
_cell.length_a   1.000
_cell.length_b   1.000
_cell.length_c   1.000
_cell.angle_alpha   90.00
_cell.angle_beta   90.00
_cell.angle_gamma   90.00
#
_symmetry.space_group_name_H-M   'P 1'
#
loop_
_entity.id
_entity.type
_entity.pdbx_description
1 polymer ?
#
loop_
_entity_poly.entity_id
_entity_poly.type
_entity_poly.pdbx_seq_one_letter_code
_entity_poly.pdbx_strand_id
1 'polypeptide(L)'
;MDQELPDGLREEIKKIALQHPEVLNLHELRTRSSGRQIFIQLHLEMDGELKLREAHQIANEVEIEICREFPNAEVIIHEDMEGLHGDESRE
;
A
#
# COMPACT_ATOMS: atom_id res chain seq x y z
N MET A 1 -10.45 20.01 6.04
CA MET A 1 -9.90 20.16 4.70
C MET A 1 -8.86 19.10 4.46
N ASP A 2 -8.92 18.45 3.31
CA ASP A 2 -8.00 17.37 3.00
C ASP A 2 -6.67 17.92 2.49
N GLN A 3 -5.60 17.33 2.94
CA GLN A 3 -4.27 17.73 2.50
C GLN A 3 -3.42 16.49 2.33
N GLU A 4 -2.49 16.56 1.41
CA GLU A 4 -1.52 15.48 1.28
C GLU A 4 -0.53 15.56 2.42
N LEU A 5 -0.05 14.41 2.84
CA LEU A 5 0.95 14.36 3.89
C LEU A 5 2.30 14.84 3.38
N PRO A 6 3.15 15.34 4.27
CA PRO A 6 4.50 15.76 3.87
C PRO A 6 5.28 14.61 3.24
N ASP A 7 6.24 14.97 2.39
CA ASP A 7 7.04 13.97 1.70
C ASP A 7 7.74 13.01 2.64
N GLY A 8 8.16 13.49 3.81
CA GLY A 8 8.83 12.62 4.76
C GLY A 8 7.94 11.47 5.22
N LEU A 9 6.65 11.73 5.40
CA LEU A 9 5.73 10.69 5.80
C LEU A 9 5.47 9.71 4.65
N ARG A 10 5.43 10.23 3.43
CA ARG A 10 5.27 9.35 2.27
C ARG A 10 6.44 8.40 2.14
N GLU A 11 7.66 8.90 2.36
CA GLU A 11 8.83 8.05 2.31
C GLU A 11 8.82 6.99 3.40
N GLU A 12 8.33 7.35 4.57
CA GLU A 12 8.24 6.39 5.65
C GLU A 12 7.26 5.27 5.31
N ILE A 13 6.13 5.62 4.70
CA ILE A 13 5.15 4.62 4.29
C ILE A 13 5.74 3.67 3.25
N LYS A 14 6.47 4.22 2.28
CA LYS A 14 7.14 3.41 1.27
C LYS A 14 8.13 2.45 1.92
N LYS A 15 8.89 2.96 2.87
CA LYS A 15 9.89 2.16 3.54
C LYS A 15 9.26 0.99 4.27
N ILE A 16 8.15 1.26 4.98
CA ILE A 16 7.45 0.21 5.70
C ILE A 16 6.98 -0.88 4.75
N ALA A 17 6.35 -0.48 3.65
CA ALA A 17 5.82 -1.45 2.70
C ALA A 17 6.91 -2.27 2.05
N LEU A 18 8.02 -1.62 1.69
CA LEU A 18 9.08 -2.30 0.98
C LEU A 18 9.96 -3.16 1.88
N GLN A 19 9.79 -3.06 3.19
CA GLN A 19 10.49 -3.96 4.09
C GLN A 19 9.93 -5.37 4.06
N HIS A 20 8.69 -5.53 3.60
CA HIS A 20 8.11 -6.86 3.53
C HIS A 20 8.79 -7.64 2.41
N PRO A 21 9.32 -8.82 2.68
CA PRO A 21 10.11 -9.56 1.69
C PRO A 21 9.33 -9.98 0.45
N GLU A 22 8.01 -10.09 0.56
CA GLU A 22 7.21 -10.50 -0.58
C GLU A 22 6.71 -9.35 -1.43
N VAL A 23 6.96 -8.12 -1.04
CA VAL A 23 6.55 -6.95 -1.79
C VAL A 23 7.65 -6.59 -2.77
N LEU A 24 7.31 -6.59 -4.07
CA LEU A 24 8.28 -6.27 -5.09
C LEU A 24 8.42 -4.78 -5.32
N ASN A 25 7.31 -4.06 -5.23
CA ASN A 25 7.34 -2.63 -5.45
C ASN A 25 6.06 -2.02 -4.90
N LEU A 26 6.06 -0.69 -4.83
CA LEU A 26 4.91 0.05 -4.39
C LEU A 26 4.75 1.24 -5.33
N HIS A 27 3.51 1.50 -5.75
CA HIS A 27 3.28 2.64 -6.62
C HIS A 27 1.91 3.23 -6.37
N GLU A 28 1.69 4.39 -6.95
CA GLU A 28 0.43 5.12 -6.81
C GLU A 28 0.08 5.37 -5.34
N LEU A 29 1.08 5.74 -4.58
CA LEU A 29 0.84 6.09 -3.18
C LEU A 29 0.13 7.43 -3.11
N ARG A 30 -1.04 7.44 -2.47
CA ARG A 30 -1.82 8.64 -2.25
C ARG A 30 -2.08 8.79 -0.77
N THR A 31 -1.89 9.98 -0.26
CA THR A 31 -2.08 10.25 1.15
C THR A 31 -2.85 11.55 1.31
N ARG A 32 -3.75 11.56 2.30
CA ARG A 32 -4.51 12.75 2.62
C ARG A 32 -4.73 12.79 4.11
N SER A 33 -4.98 13.97 4.65
CA SER A 33 -5.41 14.08 6.02
C SER A 33 -6.66 14.92 6.08
N SER A 34 -7.53 14.61 7.02
CA SER A 34 -8.77 15.34 7.24
C SER A 34 -8.99 15.34 8.73
N GLY A 35 -8.78 16.47 9.38
CA GLY A 35 -8.80 16.52 10.82
C GLY A 35 -7.69 15.66 11.38
N ARG A 36 -8.05 14.68 12.21
CA ARG A 36 -7.06 13.78 12.76
C ARG A 36 -6.91 12.52 11.96
N GLN A 37 -7.78 12.31 10.97
CA GLN A 37 -7.75 11.08 10.20
C GLN A 37 -6.71 11.19 9.10
N ILE A 38 -5.97 10.13 8.89
CA ILE A 38 -5.01 10.03 7.79
C ILE A 38 -5.52 8.95 6.86
N PHE A 39 -5.55 9.27 5.56
CA PHE A 39 -6.00 8.31 4.55
C PHE A 39 -4.81 7.94 3.68
N ILE A 40 -4.55 6.66 3.57
CA ILE A 40 -3.42 6.14 2.81
C ILE A 40 -3.94 5.12 1.81
N GLN A 41 -3.63 5.31 0.55
CA GLN A 41 -4.02 4.38 -0.49
C GLN A 41 -2.79 4.08 -1.33
N LEU A 42 -2.57 2.82 -1.63
CA LEU A 42 -1.40 2.45 -2.41
C LEU A 42 -1.62 1.14 -3.14
N HIS A 43 -0.74 0.89 -4.09
CA HIS A 43 -0.73 -0.38 -4.82
C HIS A 43 0.55 -1.12 -4.47
N LEU A 44 0.42 -2.37 -4.09
CA LEU A 44 1.56 -3.24 -3.83
C LEU A 44 1.71 -4.20 -4.98
N GLU A 45 2.90 -4.27 -5.54
CA GLU A 45 3.19 -5.21 -6.60
C GLU A 45 3.80 -6.45 -5.99
N MET A 46 3.26 -7.61 -6.33
CA MET A 46 3.70 -8.88 -5.79
C MET A 46 3.85 -9.90 -6.90
N ASP A 47 4.54 -11.01 -6.59
CA ASP A 47 4.77 -12.07 -7.55
C ASP A 47 3.44 -12.59 -8.07
N GLY A 48 3.29 -12.65 -9.39
CA GLY A 48 2.07 -13.12 -10.03
C GLY A 48 1.80 -14.60 -9.83
N GLU A 49 2.77 -15.35 -9.31
CA GLU A 49 2.57 -16.76 -9.03
C GLU A 49 1.92 -17.02 -7.68
N LEU A 50 1.76 -15.99 -6.86
CA LEU A 50 1.15 -16.16 -5.55
C LEU A 50 -0.33 -16.48 -5.69
N LYS A 51 -0.83 -17.29 -4.75
CA LYS A 51 -2.27 -17.51 -4.68
C LYS A 51 -2.91 -16.26 -4.10
N LEU A 52 -4.17 -16.05 -4.44
CA LEU A 52 -4.89 -14.89 -3.95
C LEU A 52 -4.85 -14.79 -2.44
N ARG A 53 -5.00 -15.91 -1.77
CA ARG A 53 -4.96 -15.95 -0.31
C ARG A 53 -3.62 -15.44 0.21
N GLU A 54 -2.54 -15.83 -0.45
CA GLU A 54 -1.21 -15.41 -0.02
C GLU A 54 -1.00 -13.92 -0.25
N ALA A 55 -1.44 -13.44 -1.40
CA ALA A 55 -1.32 -12.02 -1.70
C ALA A 55 -2.10 -11.17 -0.71
N HIS A 56 -3.29 -11.64 -0.37
CA HIS A 56 -4.14 -10.92 0.57
C HIS A 56 -3.51 -10.88 1.96
N GLN A 57 -2.86 -11.96 2.36
CA GLN A 57 -2.20 -12.02 3.64
C GLN A 57 -1.03 -11.04 3.69
N ILE A 58 -0.26 -10.95 2.59
CA ILE A 58 0.84 -10.01 2.52
C ILE A 58 0.34 -8.58 2.66
N ALA A 59 -0.76 -8.25 1.96
CA ALA A 59 -1.33 -6.92 2.03
C ALA A 59 -1.79 -6.61 3.47
N ASN A 60 -2.37 -7.59 4.14
CA ASN A 60 -2.79 -7.39 5.52
C ASN A 60 -1.60 -7.14 6.44
N GLU A 61 -0.51 -7.84 6.21
CA GLU A 61 0.69 -7.65 7.03
C GLU A 61 1.27 -6.26 6.85
N VAL A 62 1.28 -5.78 5.61
CA VAL A 62 1.75 -4.43 5.35
C VAL A 62 0.82 -3.41 5.99
N GLU A 63 -0.48 -3.62 5.89
CA GLU A 63 -1.44 -2.71 6.48
C GLU A 63 -1.24 -2.63 7.99
N ILE A 64 -1.02 -3.75 8.64
CA ILE A 64 -0.81 -3.79 10.09
C ILE A 64 0.42 -2.97 10.45
N GLU A 65 1.50 -3.10 9.68
CA GLU A 65 2.71 -2.35 9.97
C GLU A 65 2.53 -0.85 9.77
N ILE A 66 1.80 -0.47 8.73
CA ILE A 66 1.54 0.94 8.51
C ILE A 66 0.68 1.50 9.64
N CYS A 67 -0.34 0.77 10.05
CA CYS A 67 -1.23 1.24 11.11
C CYS A 67 -0.53 1.27 12.46
N ARG A 68 0.52 0.46 12.62
CA ARG A 68 1.29 0.49 13.84
C ARG A 68 2.05 1.79 13.99
N GLU A 69 2.55 2.32 12.85
CA GLU A 69 3.25 3.60 12.86
C GLU A 69 2.30 4.78 12.81
N PHE A 70 1.14 4.60 12.18
CA PHE A 70 0.16 5.65 12.03
C PHE A 70 -1.19 5.16 12.55
N PRO A 71 -1.39 5.17 13.87
CA PRO A 71 -2.60 4.56 14.46
C PRO A 71 -3.91 5.19 14.02
N ASN A 72 -3.86 6.44 13.55
CA ASN A 72 -5.06 7.12 13.09
C ASN A 72 -5.23 7.02 11.58
N ALA A 73 -4.54 6.09 10.95
CA ALA A 73 -4.64 5.95 9.50
C ALA A 73 -5.70 4.95 9.10
N GLU A 74 -6.37 5.26 8.01
CA GLU A 74 -7.21 4.31 7.31
C GLU A 74 -6.44 3.95 6.04
N VAL A 75 -6.16 2.66 5.85
CA VAL A 75 -5.27 2.20 4.80
C VAL A 75 -6.05 1.34 3.83
N ILE A 76 -5.93 1.66 2.54
CA ILE A 76 -6.51 0.86 1.47
C ILE A 76 -5.37 0.41 0.58
N ILE A 77 -5.23 -0.90 0.42
CA ILE A 77 -4.16 -1.48 -0.38
C ILE A 77 -4.76 -2.23 -1.55
N HIS A 78 -4.29 -1.88 -2.75
CA HIS A 78 -4.65 -2.60 -3.97
C HIS A 78 -3.52 -3.56 -4.27
N GLU A 79 -3.85 -4.81 -4.56
CA GLU A 79 -2.86 -5.84 -4.82
C GLU A 79 -2.67 -5.98 -6.31
N ASP A 80 -1.46 -5.68 -6.79
CA ASP A 80 -1.13 -5.79 -8.21
C ASP A 80 -0.19 -6.97 -8.37
N MET A 81 -0.54 -7.87 -9.26
CA MET A 81 0.27 -9.07 -9.47
C MET A 81 1.22 -8.82 -10.63
N GLU A 82 2.47 -9.10 -10.40
CA GLU A 82 3.48 -8.90 -11.41
C GLU A 82 3.13 -9.70 -12.66
N GLY A 83 3.25 -9.07 -13.81
CA GLY A 83 3.00 -9.74 -15.06
C GLY A 83 1.56 -9.72 -15.50
N LEU A 84 0.65 -9.25 -14.65
CA LEU A 84 -0.75 -9.20 -15.01
C LEU A 84 -1.26 -7.81 -15.23
N HIS A 85 -0.60 -6.82 -14.61
CA HIS A 85 -1.14 -5.48 -14.60
C HIS A 85 -1.28 -4.85 -15.96
N GLY A 86 -0.51 -5.24 -16.90
CA GLY A 86 -0.59 -4.64 -18.22
C GLY A 86 -1.76 -5.15 -19.01
N ASP A 87 -2.24 -6.32 -18.67
CA ASP A 87 -3.22 -6.90 -19.48
C ASP A 87 -4.58 -6.50 -19.10
N GLU A 88 -4.75 -6.38 -17.86
CA GLU A 88 -5.97 -6.18 -17.47
C GLU A 88 -6.43 -4.92 -17.52
N SER A 89 -5.58 -4.14 -17.77
CA SER A 89 -5.99 -2.82 -17.78
C SER A 89 -7.12 -2.63 -18.67
N ARG A 90 -7.33 -3.45 -19.32
CA ARG A 90 -8.29 -3.38 -20.10
C ARG A 90 -9.41 -3.92 -19.65
N GLU A 91 -9.33 -4.27 -19.16
CA GLU A 91 -10.35 -4.55 -18.81
C GLU A 91 -10.83 -4.17 -18.27
#